data_6aad9afdf31c35f39bfc1f7a00d17136
#
_entry.id   6aad9afdf31c35f39bfc1f7a00d17136
#
_cell.length_a   1.000
_cell.length_b   1.000
_cell.length_c   1.000
_cell.angle_alpha   90.00
_cell.angle_beta   90.00
_cell.angle_gamma   90.00
#
_symmetry.space_group_name_H-M   'P 1'
#
loop_
_entity.id
_entity.type
_entity.pdbx_description
1 polymer ?
#
loop_
_entity_poly.entity_id
_entity_poly.type
_entity_poly.pdbx_seq_one_letter_code
_entity_poly.pdbx_strand_id
1 'polypeptide(L)'
;LRTPIVAGNWKMFKTIAEAKQFAEAVKQRDAVAGVEQVVCAPFTALAALAEALKGTEVALGAQNMHFEEQGAFTGEISPLMLKEIGVRYVIIGHSERRQYFNETDESVNKKTLAALKHGLRPIVCVGESLEEREAGKTAEVVRKQTEAALTDVTPDQLADVVIAYEPIWAIGTGKSSTAADANETIAIIRSMIAERFGQQEADKVRIQYGGSVKPENIGGYMAEKDIDGALVGGASLTADSFFALVKGAK
;
A
#
# COMPACT_ATOMS: atom_id res chain seq x y z
N LEU A 1 -8.11 18.52 -0.34
CA LEU A 1 -6.78 17.96 0.00
C LEU A 1 -6.95 16.49 0.39
N ARG A 2 -6.13 15.61 -0.20
CA ARG A 2 -6.10 14.20 0.17
C ARG A 2 -5.32 14.02 1.48
N THR A 3 -5.83 13.19 2.39
CA THR A 3 -5.13 12.89 3.65
C THR A 3 -3.89 12.04 3.35
N PRO A 4 -2.69 12.45 3.77
CA PRO A 4 -1.49 11.63 3.65
C PRO A 4 -1.64 10.26 4.29
N ILE A 5 -1.03 9.23 3.68
CA ILE A 5 -1.06 7.86 4.21
C ILE A 5 0.34 7.24 4.20
N VAL A 6 0.81 6.79 5.36
CA VAL A 6 2.05 6.03 5.51
C VAL A 6 1.70 4.60 5.89
N ALA A 7 2.00 3.67 5.00
CA ALA A 7 1.78 2.25 5.23
C ALA A 7 3.12 1.52 5.32
N GLY A 8 3.35 0.85 6.44
CA GLY A 8 4.51 -0.01 6.63
C GLY A 8 4.23 -1.41 6.13
N ASN A 9 4.93 -1.84 5.10
CA ASN A 9 4.93 -3.22 4.66
C ASN A 9 6.08 -3.96 5.37
N TRP A 10 5.74 -4.74 6.39
CA TRP A 10 6.75 -5.50 7.14
C TRP A 10 7.33 -6.67 6.35
N LYS A 11 6.71 -7.03 5.23
CA LYS A 11 7.13 -8.20 4.45
C LYS A 11 7.15 -9.46 5.33
N MET A 12 8.10 -10.36 5.14
CA MET A 12 8.21 -11.59 5.93
C MET A 12 9.11 -11.38 7.16
N PHE A 13 8.69 -10.46 8.03
CA PHE A 13 9.40 -10.16 9.27
C PHE A 13 8.45 -10.14 10.46
N LYS A 14 8.99 -10.37 11.62
CA LYS A 14 8.39 -10.33 12.96
C LYS A 14 7.56 -11.56 13.32
N THR A 15 7.93 -12.11 14.45
CA THR A 15 7.13 -13.04 15.24
C THR A 15 6.04 -12.28 15.98
N ILE A 16 5.10 -13.01 16.60
CA ILE A 16 4.06 -12.38 17.44
C ILE A 16 4.68 -11.59 18.59
N ALA A 17 5.72 -12.11 19.24
CA ALA A 17 6.41 -11.39 20.32
C ALA A 17 7.01 -10.06 19.86
N GLU A 18 7.70 -10.07 18.72
CA GLU A 18 8.28 -8.87 18.13
C GLU A 18 7.20 -7.88 17.67
N ALA A 19 6.09 -8.37 17.14
CA ALA A 19 4.94 -7.53 16.77
C ALA A 19 4.33 -6.83 18.00
N LYS A 20 4.17 -7.55 19.11
CA LYS A 20 3.69 -6.97 20.36
C LYS A 20 4.65 -5.93 20.93
N GLN A 21 5.96 -6.15 20.83
CA GLN A 21 6.97 -5.16 21.23
C GLN A 21 6.85 -3.87 20.41
N PHE A 22 6.65 -3.98 19.10
CA PHE A 22 6.37 -2.83 18.25
C PHE A 22 5.12 -2.08 18.72
N ALA A 23 4.02 -2.79 18.96
CA ALA A 23 2.76 -2.18 19.42
C ALA A 23 2.91 -1.46 20.77
N GLU A 24 3.65 -2.03 21.72
CA GLU A 24 3.92 -1.38 23.01
C GLU A 24 4.75 -0.10 22.82
N ALA A 25 5.73 -0.11 21.95
CA ALA A 25 6.51 1.08 21.61
C ALA A 25 5.65 2.16 20.94
N VAL A 26 4.67 1.77 20.11
CA VAL A 26 3.70 2.70 19.51
C VAL A 26 2.85 3.39 20.56
N LYS A 27 2.34 2.68 21.56
CA LYS A 27 1.49 3.21 22.62
C LYS A 27 2.16 4.28 23.48
N GLN A 28 3.49 4.28 23.52
CA GLN A 28 4.26 5.24 24.30
C GLN A 28 4.57 6.53 23.55
N ARG A 29 4.03 6.68 22.35
CA ARG A 29 4.28 7.84 21.49
C ARG A 29 3.06 8.72 21.38
N ASP A 30 3.30 10.00 21.22
CA ASP A 30 2.25 10.98 20.94
C ASP A 30 1.65 10.69 19.56
N ALA A 31 0.33 10.79 19.46
CA ALA A 31 -0.39 10.68 18.21
C ALA A 31 0.05 11.76 17.21
N VAL A 32 0.17 11.39 15.95
CA VAL A 32 0.47 12.31 14.85
C VAL A 32 -0.80 12.54 14.04
N ALA A 33 -1.50 13.62 14.34
CA ALA A 33 -2.72 13.97 13.64
C ALA A 33 -2.47 14.38 12.20
N GLY A 34 -3.42 14.06 11.31
CA GLY A 34 -3.42 14.51 9.92
C GLY A 34 -2.71 13.56 8.94
N VAL A 35 -2.13 12.47 9.44
CA VAL A 35 -1.54 11.40 8.59
C VAL A 35 -2.18 10.08 8.96
N GLU A 36 -2.71 9.37 8.00
CA GLU A 36 -3.22 8.01 8.22
C GLU A 36 -2.04 7.03 8.31
N GLN A 37 -2.06 6.20 9.35
CA GLN A 37 -0.97 5.30 9.70
C GLN A 37 -1.43 3.86 9.56
N VAL A 38 -0.71 3.06 8.80
CA VAL A 38 -1.06 1.66 8.55
C VAL A 38 0.17 0.77 8.76
N VAL A 39 -0.03 -0.35 9.43
CA VAL A 39 0.99 -1.41 9.54
C VAL A 39 0.44 -2.66 8.87
N CYS A 40 1.11 -3.10 7.81
CA CYS A 40 0.78 -4.31 7.07
C CYS A 40 1.70 -5.45 7.49
N ALA A 41 1.16 -6.38 8.26
CA ALA A 41 1.90 -7.47 8.91
C ALA A 41 1.59 -8.84 8.29
N PRO A 42 2.47 -9.83 8.50
CA PRO A 42 2.15 -11.22 8.18
C PRO A 42 0.87 -11.70 8.88
N PHE A 43 0.13 -12.59 8.26
CA PHE A 43 -1.16 -13.11 8.79
C PHE A 43 -1.06 -13.61 10.23
N THR A 44 0.05 -14.27 10.57
CA THR A 44 0.28 -14.86 11.91
C THR A 44 0.31 -13.82 13.03
N ALA A 45 0.61 -12.55 12.72
CA ALA A 45 0.71 -11.48 13.70
C ALA A 45 -0.58 -10.62 13.79
N LEU A 46 -1.50 -10.72 12.83
CA LEU A 46 -2.60 -9.77 12.71
C LEU A 46 -3.55 -9.78 13.91
N ALA A 47 -3.98 -10.94 14.39
CA ALA A 47 -4.88 -11.01 15.54
C ALA A 47 -4.24 -10.45 16.81
N ALA A 48 -2.97 -10.76 17.05
CA ALA A 48 -2.22 -10.23 18.17
C ALA A 48 -2.03 -8.71 18.09
N LEU A 49 -1.74 -8.19 16.91
CA LEU A 49 -1.61 -6.75 16.66
C LEU A 49 -2.94 -6.01 16.81
N ALA A 50 -4.04 -6.61 16.35
CA ALA A 50 -5.38 -6.03 16.50
C ALA A 50 -5.68 -5.75 17.98
N GLU A 51 -5.37 -6.68 18.85
CA GLU A 51 -5.54 -6.51 20.30
C GLU A 51 -4.52 -5.50 20.87
N ALA A 52 -3.26 -5.66 20.51
CA ALA A 52 -2.18 -4.83 21.05
C ALA A 52 -2.25 -3.35 20.62
N LEU A 53 -2.80 -3.05 19.45
CA LEU A 53 -2.94 -1.69 18.91
C LEU A 53 -4.25 -0.98 19.28
N LYS A 54 -5.13 -1.63 20.06
CA LYS A 54 -6.37 -0.99 20.53
C LYS A 54 -6.08 0.33 21.25
N GLY A 55 -6.85 1.35 20.89
CA GLY A 55 -6.69 2.70 21.46
C GLY A 55 -5.59 3.52 20.79
N THR A 56 -4.89 3.02 19.79
CA THR A 56 -3.97 3.77 18.96
C THR A 56 -4.62 4.18 17.64
N GLU A 57 -4.00 5.13 16.92
CA GLU A 57 -4.45 5.55 15.59
C GLU A 57 -3.90 4.66 14.45
N VAL A 58 -3.09 3.67 14.76
CA VAL A 58 -2.48 2.78 13.77
C VAL A 58 -3.49 1.75 13.29
N ALA A 59 -3.84 1.80 12.00
CA ALA A 59 -4.68 0.83 11.36
C ALA A 59 -3.90 -0.43 10.96
N LEU A 60 -4.58 -1.58 10.96
CA LEU A 60 -4.01 -2.83 10.48
C LEU A 60 -4.22 -3.02 8.99
N GLY A 61 -3.18 -3.55 8.34
CA GLY A 61 -3.21 -4.04 6.99
C GLY A 61 -2.75 -5.49 6.90
N ALA A 62 -3.28 -6.22 5.92
CA ALA A 62 -2.76 -7.50 5.47
C ALA A 62 -1.85 -7.30 4.25
N GLN A 63 -1.00 -8.27 3.98
CA GLN A 63 -0.04 -8.22 2.87
C GLN A 63 -0.53 -8.93 1.61
N ASN A 64 -1.65 -9.60 1.69
CA ASN A 64 -2.33 -10.33 0.63
C ASN A 64 -3.70 -10.80 1.13
N MET A 65 -4.54 -11.27 0.24
CA MET A 65 -5.76 -12.03 0.53
C MET A 65 -6.18 -12.83 -0.69
N HIS A 66 -6.99 -13.86 -0.48
CA HIS A 66 -7.69 -14.51 -1.57
C HIS A 66 -8.98 -13.75 -1.93
N PHE A 67 -9.53 -13.99 -3.11
CA PHE A 67 -10.74 -13.31 -3.55
C PHE A 67 -12.04 -14.08 -3.28
N GLU A 68 -11.94 -15.37 -2.92
CA GLU A 68 -13.11 -16.16 -2.50
C GLU A 68 -13.37 -16.03 -1.00
N GLU A 69 -14.63 -16.08 -0.62
CA GLU A 69 -15.05 -15.95 0.77
C GLU A 69 -14.72 -17.19 1.61
N GLN A 70 -14.80 -18.36 0.97
CA GLN A 70 -14.46 -19.67 1.56
C GLN A 70 -14.31 -20.70 0.44
N GLY A 71 -13.74 -21.85 0.76
CA GLY A 71 -13.67 -22.95 -0.20
C GLY A 71 -12.42 -23.80 -0.07
N ALA A 72 -12.22 -24.66 -1.07
CA ALA A 72 -11.08 -25.59 -1.15
C ALA A 72 -9.84 -24.88 -1.68
N PHE A 73 -9.33 -23.92 -0.92
CA PHE A 73 -8.17 -23.08 -1.24
C PHE A 73 -7.15 -23.19 -0.11
N THR A 74 -6.58 -24.36 0.06
CA THR A 74 -5.68 -24.67 1.17
C THR A 74 -4.54 -23.65 1.30
N GLY A 75 -4.44 -23.04 2.48
CA GLY A 75 -3.40 -22.04 2.80
C GLY A 75 -3.80 -20.59 2.53
N GLU A 76 -4.92 -20.35 1.87
CA GLU A 76 -5.40 -18.99 1.58
C GLU A 76 -6.17 -18.36 2.75
N ILE A 77 -6.19 -17.04 2.75
CA ILE A 77 -6.90 -16.23 3.74
C ILE A 77 -7.99 -15.43 3.04
N SER A 78 -9.23 -15.57 3.51
CA SER A 78 -10.37 -14.88 2.92
C SER A 78 -10.54 -13.45 3.43
N PRO A 79 -11.27 -12.59 2.68
CA PRO A 79 -11.64 -11.27 3.18
C PRO A 79 -12.45 -11.31 4.48
N LEU A 80 -13.28 -12.32 4.69
CA LEU A 80 -14.06 -12.47 5.92
C LEU A 80 -13.17 -12.70 7.15
N MET A 81 -12.12 -13.51 7.01
CA MET A 81 -11.14 -13.75 8.08
C MET A 81 -10.40 -12.46 8.46
N LEU A 82 -10.08 -11.62 7.49
CA LEU A 82 -9.43 -10.33 7.73
C LEU A 82 -10.38 -9.32 8.39
N LYS A 83 -11.62 -9.28 7.95
CA LYS A 83 -12.64 -8.41 8.54
C LYS A 83 -12.90 -8.73 10.01
N GLU A 84 -13.00 -10.00 10.36
CA GLU A 84 -13.20 -10.45 11.74
C GLU A 84 -12.11 -9.92 12.68
N ILE A 85 -10.86 -9.89 12.22
CA ILE A 85 -9.72 -9.40 12.99
C ILE A 85 -9.74 -7.87 13.14
N GLY A 86 -10.42 -7.15 12.25
CA GLY A 86 -10.42 -5.69 12.22
C GLY A 86 -9.37 -5.09 11.26
N VAL A 87 -8.87 -5.89 10.32
CA VAL A 87 -8.02 -5.40 9.23
C VAL A 87 -8.80 -4.40 8.37
N ARG A 88 -8.17 -3.27 8.07
CA ARG A 88 -8.76 -2.20 7.24
C ARG A 88 -8.17 -2.13 5.85
N TYR A 89 -6.89 -2.41 5.71
CA TYR A 89 -6.14 -2.32 4.46
C TYR A 89 -5.62 -3.67 4.02
N VAL A 90 -5.46 -3.85 2.71
CA VAL A 90 -4.82 -5.04 2.15
C VAL A 90 -3.90 -4.63 1.01
N ILE A 91 -2.64 -4.99 1.09
CA ILE A 91 -1.71 -4.87 -0.04
C ILE A 91 -2.09 -5.92 -1.07
N ILE A 92 -2.29 -5.49 -2.31
CA ILE A 92 -2.66 -6.37 -3.43
C ILE A 92 -1.70 -6.13 -4.59
N GLY A 93 -1.21 -7.21 -5.17
CA GLY A 93 -0.36 -7.13 -6.35
C GLY A 93 1.05 -6.61 -6.11
N HIS A 94 1.56 -6.71 -4.87
CA HIS A 94 2.95 -6.33 -4.59
C HIS A 94 3.92 -6.99 -5.57
N SER A 95 4.96 -6.26 -5.98
CA SER A 95 5.93 -6.73 -6.98
C SER A 95 6.57 -8.08 -6.61
N GLU A 96 6.87 -8.32 -5.34
CA GLU A 96 7.39 -9.61 -4.88
C GLU A 96 6.39 -10.75 -5.14
N ARG A 97 5.08 -10.52 -5.00
CA ARG A 97 4.08 -11.53 -5.28
C ARG A 97 3.91 -11.78 -6.78
N ARG A 98 4.00 -10.76 -7.58
CA ARG A 98 4.02 -10.89 -9.04
C ARG A 98 5.24 -11.67 -9.52
N GLN A 99 6.40 -11.43 -8.91
CA GLN A 99 7.66 -12.05 -9.28
C GLN A 99 7.78 -13.50 -8.80
N TYR A 100 7.37 -13.80 -7.56
CA TYR A 100 7.65 -15.08 -6.91
C TYR A 100 6.44 -16.00 -6.74
N PHE A 101 5.21 -15.48 -6.79
CA PHE A 101 4.01 -16.20 -6.40
C PHE A 101 2.90 -16.15 -7.46
N ASN A 102 3.25 -15.96 -8.71
CA ASN A 102 2.33 -15.99 -9.84
C ASN A 102 1.13 -15.01 -9.76
N GLU A 103 1.29 -13.91 -9.06
CA GLU A 103 0.28 -12.85 -9.04
C GLU A 103 0.19 -12.20 -10.43
N THR A 104 -1.01 -12.11 -10.98
CA THR A 104 -1.30 -11.56 -12.31
C THR A 104 -2.21 -10.35 -12.22
N ASP A 105 -2.32 -9.57 -13.29
CA ASP A 105 -3.27 -8.46 -13.36
C ASP A 105 -4.71 -8.94 -13.14
N GLU A 106 -5.06 -10.14 -13.61
CA GLU A 106 -6.37 -10.73 -13.37
C GLU A 106 -6.60 -11.06 -11.90
N SER A 107 -5.65 -11.71 -11.23
CA SER A 107 -5.80 -12.01 -9.80
C SER A 107 -5.81 -10.75 -8.94
N VAL A 108 -5.02 -9.74 -9.30
CA VAL A 108 -5.02 -8.42 -8.65
C VAL A 108 -6.38 -7.75 -8.75
N ASN A 109 -7.01 -7.79 -9.93
CA ASN A 109 -8.35 -7.23 -10.11
C ASN A 109 -9.40 -7.98 -9.26
N LYS A 110 -9.41 -9.30 -9.28
CA LYS A 110 -10.33 -10.12 -8.47
C LYS A 110 -10.18 -9.81 -6.98
N LYS A 111 -8.95 -9.71 -6.50
CA LYS A 111 -8.67 -9.36 -5.09
C LYS A 111 -9.10 -7.93 -4.75
N THR A 112 -8.89 -6.98 -5.65
CA THR A 112 -9.31 -5.59 -5.48
C THR A 112 -10.82 -5.48 -5.34
N LEU A 113 -11.57 -6.14 -6.22
CA LEU A 113 -13.03 -6.17 -6.16
C LEU A 113 -13.55 -6.85 -4.88
N ALA A 114 -12.94 -7.98 -4.50
CA ALA A 114 -13.29 -8.68 -3.27
C ALA A 114 -13.01 -7.83 -2.02
N ALA A 115 -11.88 -7.13 -1.97
CA ALA A 115 -11.57 -6.21 -0.88
C ALA A 115 -12.64 -5.12 -0.75
N LEU A 116 -12.98 -4.45 -1.84
CA LEU A 116 -13.99 -3.40 -1.86
C LEU A 116 -15.38 -3.92 -1.48
N LYS A 117 -15.76 -5.08 -2.00
CA LYS A 117 -17.03 -5.74 -1.66
C LYS A 117 -17.17 -5.95 -0.15
N HIS A 118 -16.09 -6.28 0.53
CA HIS A 118 -16.08 -6.56 1.97
C HIS A 118 -15.69 -5.35 2.84
N GLY A 119 -15.59 -4.16 2.26
CA GLY A 119 -15.28 -2.94 3.01
C GLY A 119 -13.83 -2.88 3.50
N LEU A 120 -12.93 -3.62 2.86
CA LEU A 120 -11.48 -3.49 3.00
C LEU A 120 -10.98 -2.47 1.99
N ARG A 121 -9.91 -1.76 2.34
CA ARG A 121 -9.28 -0.77 1.46
C ARG A 121 -8.05 -1.39 0.79
N PRO A 122 -8.10 -1.66 -0.52
CA PRO A 122 -6.95 -2.22 -1.22
C PRO A 122 -5.86 -1.17 -1.42
N ILE A 123 -4.61 -1.56 -1.14
CA ILE A 123 -3.41 -0.85 -1.57
C ILE A 123 -2.87 -1.62 -2.77
N VAL A 124 -3.20 -1.16 -3.96
CA VAL A 124 -2.88 -1.84 -5.21
C VAL A 124 -1.51 -1.39 -5.69
N CYS A 125 -0.58 -2.33 -5.81
CA CYS A 125 0.78 -2.08 -6.24
C CYS A 125 0.91 -2.19 -7.76
N VAL A 126 1.52 -1.18 -8.37
CA VAL A 126 1.85 -1.10 -9.80
C VAL A 126 3.25 -0.56 -9.96
N GLY A 127 3.93 -0.94 -11.04
CA GLY A 127 5.27 -0.43 -11.31
C GLY A 127 6.02 -1.22 -12.37
N GLU A 128 6.98 -0.57 -12.99
CA GLU A 128 7.82 -1.12 -14.05
C GLU A 128 9.11 -1.76 -13.52
N SER A 129 9.61 -2.73 -14.25
CA SER A 129 10.96 -3.26 -14.10
C SER A 129 12.01 -2.27 -14.63
N LEU A 130 13.28 -2.52 -14.31
CA LEU A 130 14.38 -1.74 -14.88
C LEU A 130 14.44 -1.85 -16.40
N GLU A 131 14.26 -3.04 -16.94
CA GLU A 131 14.21 -3.28 -18.39
C GLU A 131 13.11 -2.46 -19.07
N GLU A 132 11.90 -2.48 -18.50
CA GLU A 132 10.77 -1.70 -19.01
C GLU A 132 11.05 -0.19 -18.96
N ARG A 133 11.68 0.28 -17.88
CA ARG A 133 12.05 1.69 -17.74
C ARG A 133 13.09 2.10 -18.78
N GLU A 134 14.13 1.31 -18.95
CA GLU A 134 15.18 1.57 -19.94
C GLU A 134 14.64 1.53 -21.38
N ALA A 135 13.61 0.71 -21.62
CA ALA A 135 12.90 0.67 -22.89
C ALA A 135 11.88 1.81 -23.10
N GLY A 136 11.74 2.73 -22.12
CA GLY A 136 10.78 3.85 -22.18
C GLY A 136 9.34 3.44 -22.02
N LYS A 137 9.06 2.28 -21.40
CA LYS A 137 7.71 1.70 -21.26
C LYS A 137 7.02 1.99 -19.93
N THR A 138 7.61 2.81 -19.08
CA THR A 138 7.06 3.09 -17.72
C THR A 138 5.59 3.49 -17.79
N ALA A 139 5.23 4.48 -18.62
CA ALA A 139 3.86 4.96 -18.75
C ALA A 139 2.90 3.86 -19.20
N GLU A 140 3.28 3.08 -20.22
CA GLU A 140 2.49 1.96 -20.72
C GLU A 140 2.21 0.92 -19.64
N VAL A 141 3.24 0.52 -18.89
CA VAL A 141 3.14 -0.50 -17.84
C VAL A 141 2.23 -0.05 -16.71
N VAL A 142 2.44 1.15 -16.15
CA VAL A 142 1.65 1.62 -15.01
C VAL A 142 0.19 1.90 -15.40
N ARG A 143 -0.07 2.38 -16.61
CA ARG A 143 -1.43 2.56 -17.13
C ARG A 143 -2.14 1.22 -17.26
N LYS A 144 -1.51 0.23 -17.90
CA LYS A 144 -2.07 -1.10 -18.11
C LYS A 144 -2.38 -1.80 -16.77
N GLN A 145 -1.45 -1.79 -15.82
CA GLN A 145 -1.64 -2.42 -14.52
C GLN A 145 -2.76 -1.75 -13.72
N THR A 146 -2.81 -0.42 -13.73
CA THR A 146 -3.85 0.35 -13.03
C THR A 146 -5.21 0.13 -13.67
N GLU A 147 -5.30 0.17 -14.98
CA GLU A 147 -6.53 -0.09 -15.72
C GLU A 147 -7.09 -1.50 -15.42
N ALA A 148 -6.22 -2.51 -15.46
CA ALA A 148 -6.61 -3.88 -15.16
C ALA A 148 -7.10 -4.02 -13.71
N ALA A 149 -6.40 -3.44 -12.75
CA ALA A 149 -6.78 -3.48 -11.33
C ALA A 149 -8.14 -2.84 -11.05
N LEU A 150 -8.46 -1.76 -11.77
CA LEU A 150 -9.69 -0.99 -11.59
C LEU A 150 -10.84 -1.44 -12.51
N THR A 151 -10.69 -2.53 -13.26
CA THR A 151 -11.79 -3.11 -14.04
C THR A 151 -12.96 -3.44 -13.11
N ASP A 152 -14.17 -3.02 -13.48
CA ASP A 152 -15.43 -3.16 -12.73
C ASP A 152 -15.47 -2.46 -11.37
N VAL A 153 -14.48 -1.66 -11.02
CA VAL A 153 -14.56 -0.74 -9.86
C VAL A 153 -15.51 0.41 -10.21
N THR A 154 -16.41 0.72 -9.30
CA THR A 154 -17.36 1.85 -9.49
C THR A 154 -16.77 3.17 -9.01
N PRO A 155 -17.24 4.34 -9.52
CA PRO A 155 -16.71 5.63 -9.12
C PRO A 155 -16.76 5.89 -7.60
N ASP A 156 -17.83 5.50 -6.94
CA ASP A 156 -18.00 5.65 -5.48
C ASP A 156 -17.04 4.79 -4.65
N GLN A 157 -16.53 3.69 -5.21
CA GLN A 157 -15.53 2.85 -4.55
C GLN A 157 -14.10 3.42 -4.61
N LEU A 158 -13.82 4.36 -5.51
CA LEU A 158 -12.46 4.87 -5.72
C LEU A 158 -11.87 5.57 -4.49
N ALA A 159 -12.69 6.18 -3.65
CA ALA A 159 -12.22 6.81 -2.43
C ALA A 159 -11.60 5.82 -1.42
N ASP A 160 -11.93 4.54 -1.54
CA ASP A 160 -11.40 3.46 -0.71
C ASP A 160 -10.19 2.76 -1.34
N VAL A 161 -9.83 3.08 -2.57
CA VAL A 161 -8.66 2.53 -3.26
C VAL A 161 -7.44 3.40 -3.00
N VAL A 162 -6.33 2.77 -2.65
CA VAL A 162 -5.00 3.37 -2.63
C VAL A 162 -4.16 2.68 -3.71
N ILE A 163 -3.46 3.47 -4.51
CA ILE A 163 -2.48 2.94 -5.46
C ILE A 163 -1.08 3.15 -4.88
N ALA A 164 -0.22 2.14 -4.96
CA ALA A 164 1.18 2.26 -4.60
C ALA A 164 2.04 2.08 -5.86
N TYR A 165 2.74 3.13 -6.25
CA TYR A 165 3.68 3.07 -7.34
C TYR A 165 5.02 2.53 -6.84
N GLU A 166 5.37 1.33 -7.29
CA GLU A 166 6.62 0.65 -6.97
C GLU A 166 7.54 0.62 -8.20
N PRO A 167 8.50 1.54 -8.35
CA PRO A 167 9.57 1.32 -9.31
C PRO A 167 10.39 0.11 -8.84
N ILE A 168 10.20 -1.05 -9.48
CA ILE A 168 10.75 -2.34 -9.02
C ILE A 168 12.28 -2.27 -8.90
N TRP A 169 12.93 -1.54 -9.81
CA TRP A 169 14.37 -1.31 -9.80
C TRP A 169 14.88 -0.50 -8.59
N ALA A 170 13.99 0.14 -7.84
CA ALA A 170 14.30 0.91 -6.63
C ALA A 170 13.89 0.20 -5.32
N ILE A 171 13.42 -1.07 -5.40
CA ILE A 171 13.01 -1.82 -4.21
C ILE A 171 14.19 -2.68 -3.73
N GLY A 172 14.66 -2.41 -2.50
CA GLY A 172 15.73 -3.21 -1.87
C GLY A 172 17.11 -3.09 -2.50
N THR A 173 17.30 -2.21 -3.45
CA THR A 173 18.58 -2.03 -4.19
C THR A 173 19.43 -0.91 -3.64
N GLY A 174 18.90 -0.10 -2.73
CA GLY A 174 19.53 1.16 -2.31
C GLY A 174 19.41 2.30 -3.33
N LYS A 175 18.87 2.02 -4.52
CA LYS A 175 18.51 3.05 -5.51
C LYS A 175 17.15 3.62 -5.17
N SER A 176 16.91 4.87 -5.49
CA SER A 176 15.61 5.51 -5.37
C SER A 176 15.31 6.30 -6.64
N SER A 177 14.03 6.41 -6.98
CA SER A 177 13.57 7.41 -7.93
C SER A 177 13.74 8.79 -7.30
N THR A 178 14.03 9.82 -8.08
CA THR A 178 13.91 11.18 -7.58
C THR A 178 12.45 11.48 -7.27
N ALA A 179 12.18 12.44 -6.38
CA ALA A 179 10.81 12.85 -6.07
C ALA A 179 10.08 13.34 -7.34
N ALA A 180 10.76 14.09 -8.18
CA ALA A 180 10.19 14.58 -9.44
C ALA A 180 9.85 13.45 -10.42
N ASP A 181 10.75 12.47 -10.62
CA ASP A 181 10.50 11.32 -11.49
C ASP A 181 9.34 10.45 -10.96
N ALA A 182 9.30 10.24 -9.64
CA ALA A 182 8.21 9.50 -9.00
C ALA A 182 6.88 10.24 -9.18
N ASN A 183 6.87 11.55 -9.00
CA ASN A 183 5.68 12.37 -9.19
C ASN A 183 5.19 12.36 -10.64
N GLU A 184 6.10 12.42 -11.61
CA GLU A 184 5.73 12.33 -13.04
C GLU A 184 4.98 11.02 -13.34
N THR A 185 5.50 9.90 -12.88
CA THR A 185 4.84 8.59 -13.07
C THR A 185 3.51 8.50 -12.32
N ILE A 186 3.46 9.00 -11.09
CA ILE A 186 2.22 9.04 -10.29
C ILE A 186 1.17 9.95 -10.94
N ALA A 187 1.59 11.07 -11.53
CA ALA A 187 0.69 11.95 -12.28
C ALA A 187 0.09 11.24 -13.50
N ILE A 188 0.86 10.38 -14.18
CA ILE A 188 0.36 9.55 -15.29
C ILE A 188 -0.73 8.57 -14.78
N ILE A 189 -0.52 7.93 -13.64
CA ILE A 189 -1.51 7.05 -13.02
C ILE A 189 -2.79 7.82 -12.71
N ARG A 190 -2.67 8.97 -12.07
CA ARG A 190 -3.83 9.83 -11.72
C ARG A 190 -4.57 10.32 -12.96
N SER A 191 -3.85 10.70 -14.01
CA SER A 191 -4.43 11.11 -15.29
C SER A 191 -5.25 9.99 -15.93
N MET A 192 -4.74 8.76 -15.91
CA MET A 192 -5.47 7.59 -16.42
C MET A 192 -6.78 7.35 -15.62
N ILE A 193 -6.74 7.50 -14.30
CA ILE A 193 -7.94 7.40 -13.47
C ILE A 193 -8.93 8.52 -13.84
N ALA A 194 -8.45 9.75 -14.05
CA ALA A 194 -9.28 10.86 -14.45
C ALA A 194 -9.92 10.67 -15.84
N GLU A 195 -9.19 10.12 -16.78
CA GLU A 195 -9.72 9.80 -18.12
C GLU A 195 -10.89 8.80 -18.06
N ARG A 196 -10.82 7.85 -17.13
CA ARG A 196 -11.82 6.79 -17.01
C ARG A 196 -13.01 7.17 -16.11
N PHE A 197 -12.77 7.82 -14.98
CA PHE A 197 -13.75 8.07 -13.93
C PHE A 197 -14.09 9.56 -13.72
N GLY A 198 -13.37 10.43 -14.38
CA GLY A 198 -13.47 11.88 -14.19
C GLY A 198 -12.49 12.44 -13.16
N GLN A 199 -12.16 13.70 -13.30
CA GLN A 199 -11.17 14.39 -12.46
C GLN A 199 -11.58 14.40 -10.98
N GLN A 200 -12.85 14.62 -10.70
CA GLN A 200 -13.36 14.66 -9.34
C GLN A 200 -13.12 13.34 -8.58
N GLU A 201 -13.26 12.21 -9.25
CA GLU A 201 -13.02 10.90 -8.65
C GLU A 201 -11.52 10.60 -8.54
N ALA A 202 -10.74 10.96 -9.55
CA ALA A 202 -9.28 10.82 -9.51
C ALA A 202 -8.64 11.62 -8.36
N ASP A 203 -9.22 12.77 -8.03
CA ASP A 203 -8.74 13.62 -6.93
C ASP A 203 -9.01 13.04 -5.53
N LYS A 204 -9.82 11.99 -5.43
CA LYS A 204 -10.07 11.26 -4.17
C LYS A 204 -9.09 10.13 -3.94
N VAL A 205 -8.49 9.59 -5.00
CA VAL A 205 -7.58 8.43 -4.91
C VAL A 205 -6.23 8.87 -4.34
N ARG A 206 -5.81 8.22 -3.27
CA ARG A 206 -4.47 8.43 -2.71
C ARG A 206 -3.47 7.54 -3.44
N ILE A 207 -2.36 8.13 -3.87
CA ILE A 207 -1.30 7.41 -4.56
C ILE A 207 -0.01 7.54 -3.76
N GLN A 208 0.51 6.40 -3.33
CA GLN A 208 1.75 6.28 -2.55
C GLN A 208 2.94 6.07 -3.46
N TYR A 209 4.10 6.54 -3.01
CA TYR A 209 5.38 6.10 -3.54
C TYR A 209 5.86 4.87 -2.75
N GLY A 210 6.16 3.79 -3.46
CA GLY A 210 6.54 2.49 -2.89
C GLY A 210 7.98 2.07 -3.17
N GLY A 211 8.85 2.97 -3.60
CA GLY A 211 10.28 2.71 -3.71
C GLY A 211 11.00 2.83 -2.37
N SER A 212 12.31 3.05 -2.39
CA SER A 212 13.11 3.21 -1.18
C SER A 212 12.80 4.53 -0.49
N VAL A 213 12.11 4.46 0.64
CA VAL A 213 11.75 5.61 1.48
C VAL A 213 12.35 5.45 2.86
N LYS A 214 12.90 6.55 3.37
CA LYS A 214 13.49 6.66 4.71
C LYS A 214 13.01 7.96 5.37
N PRO A 215 13.13 8.10 6.70
CA PRO A 215 12.79 9.35 7.38
C PRO A 215 13.45 10.59 6.77
N GLU A 216 14.67 10.45 6.26
CA GLU A 216 15.45 11.57 5.73
C GLU A 216 14.94 12.06 4.37
N ASN A 217 14.26 11.21 3.58
CA ASN A 217 13.83 11.56 2.23
C ASN A 217 12.31 11.65 2.03
N ILE A 218 11.50 11.16 2.96
CA ILE A 218 10.04 11.14 2.80
C ILE A 218 9.46 12.55 2.57
N GLY A 219 9.97 13.57 3.25
CA GLY A 219 9.51 14.94 3.09
C GLY A 219 9.65 15.46 1.66
N GLY A 220 10.70 15.05 0.95
CA GLY A 220 10.89 15.40 -0.46
C GLY A 220 9.81 14.81 -1.37
N TYR A 221 9.41 13.56 -1.13
CA TYR A 221 8.31 12.94 -1.86
C TYR A 221 6.97 13.59 -1.53
N MET A 222 6.73 13.86 -0.26
CA MET A 222 5.47 14.46 0.20
C MET A 222 5.27 15.91 -0.23
N ALA A 223 6.33 16.61 -0.60
CA ALA A 223 6.27 17.95 -1.18
C ALA A 223 5.72 17.96 -2.62
N GLU A 224 5.71 16.80 -3.28
CA GLU A 224 5.20 16.67 -4.63
C GLU A 224 3.66 16.67 -4.70
N LYS A 225 3.12 17.24 -5.78
CA LYS A 225 1.68 17.49 -5.94
C LYS A 225 0.82 16.22 -5.93
N ASP A 226 1.30 15.16 -6.56
CA ASP A 226 0.52 13.95 -6.82
C ASP A 226 0.85 12.79 -5.88
N ILE A 227 1.87 12.93 -5.04
CA ILE A 227 2.27 11.92 -4.06
C ILE A 227 1.53 12.15 -2.73
N ASP A 228 0.76 11.16 -2.30
CA ASP A 228 -0.11 11.26 -1.13
C ASP A 228 0.38 10.41 0.06
N GLY A 229 1.55 9.82 -0.06
CA GLY A 229 2.09 8.96 0.99
C GLY A 229 3.17 8.02 0.52
N ALA A 230 3.47 7.05 1.37
CA ALA A 230 4.50 6.05 1.09
C ALA A 230 4.08 4.66 1.56
N LEU A 231 4.44 3.65 0.75
CA LEU A 231 4.44 2.25 1.15
C LEU A 231 5.89 1.86 1.45
N VAL A 232 6.20 1.62 2.72
CA VAL A 232 7.57 1.56 3.23
C VAL A 232 7.92 0.15 3.71
N GLY A 233 9.02 -0.40 3.24
CA GLY A 233 9.54 -1.69 3.69
C GLY A 233 10.39 -1.59 4.95
N GLY A 234 11.68 -1.85 4.88
CA GLY A 234 12.60 -1.97 6.02
C GLY A 234 12.56 -0.82 7.02
N ALA A 235 12.39 0.41 6.57
CA ALA A 235 12.31 1.57 7.45
C ALA A 235 11.03 1.62 8.31
N SER A 236 10.06 0.72 8.09
CA SER A 236 8.84 0.62 8.90
C SER A 236 8.92 -0.42 10.03
N LEU A 237 10.04 -1.15 10.15
CA LEU A 237 10.16 -2.29 11.07
C LEU A 237 10.36 -1.90 12.54
N THR A 238 10.82 -0.71 12.82
CA THR A 238 10.93 -0.19 14.19
C THR A 238 9.92 0.92 14.43
N ALA A 239 9.41 1.03 15.65
CA ALA A 239 8.47 2.08 15.99
C ALA A 239 9.10 3.47 15.84
N ASP A 240 10.36 3.66 16.20
CA ASP A 240 11.08 4.92 16.03
C ASP A 240 11.12 5.40 14.59
N SER A 241 11.56 4.52 13.68
CA SER A 241 11.66 4.82 12.27
C SER A 241 10.28 5.02 11.62
N PHE A 242 9.30 4.18 11.97
CA PHE A 242 7.93 4.31 11.49
C PHE A 242 7.31 5.66 11.86
N PHE A 243 7.45 6.08 13.13
CA PHE A 243 6.95 7.39 13.56
C PHE A 243 7.71 8.57 12.95
N ALA A 244 9.01 8.44 12.72
CA ALA A 244 9.77 9.44 11.98
C ALA A 244 9.27 9.62 10.55
N LEU A 245 8.90 8.51 9.89
CA LEU A 245 8.25 8.55 8.57
C LEU A 245 6.89 9.26 8.63
N VAL A 246 6.05 8.92 9.60
CA VAL A 246 4.73 9.54 9.77
C VAL A 246 4.85 11.05 10.01
N LYS A 247 5.78 11.48 10.86
CA LYS A 247 6.05 12.91 11.10
C LYS A 247 6.56 13.62 9.85
N GLY A 248 7.42 12.97 9.08
CA GLY A 248 7.96 13.52 7.85
C GLY A 248 6.95 13.59 6.69
N ALA A 249 5.83 12.91 6.81
CA ALA A 249 4.75 12.92 5.83
C ALA A 249 3.68 14.01 6.10
N LYS A 250 3.81 14.75 7.17
CA LYS A 250 2.91 15.85 7.57
C LYS A 250 3.22 17.20 6.84
#